data_6490ba20f353aaf26a512dd9d5e2754f
#
_entry.id   6490ba20f353aaf26a512dd9d5e2754f
#
_cell.length_a   1.000
_cell.length_b   1.000
_cell.length_c   1.000
_cell.angle_alpha   90.00
_cell.angle_beta   90.00
_cell.angle_gamma   90.00
#
_symmetry.space_group_name_H-M   'P 1'
#
loop_
_entity.id
_entity.type
_entity.pdbx_description
1 polymer ?
#
loop_
_entity_poly.entity_id
_entity_poly.type
_entity_poly.pdbx_seq_one_letter_code
_entity_poly.pdbx_strand_id
1 'polypeptide(L)'
;MNEDAADPSVRAVLITGAGRGFSSGADLKAGFEPHPEDNMPNVSQTLHEVYHPIIVGIRELEKPVVAAVNGPAVGIGLSLALACDLILAAESAFFGLAFVNIGLMPDGGSTLFVPAAVGKARAFQMAMLGERIDAQRALDWGLINAVHADDRLMDEANALVEQLAAGPTRSYAGTKKALNKMLYPDMSGQLDLEAELQHALARSKDFQEGVGAFIQKREPQFTGS
;
A
#
# COMPACT_ATOMS: atom_id res chain seq x y z
N MET A 1 7.61 12.35 -4.72
CA MET A 1 7.30 12.83 -3.35
C MET A 1 8.42 13.75 -2.82
N ASN A 2 9.10 14.24 -3.63
CA ASN A 2 10.46 14.65 -3.65
C ASN A 2 10.68 16.10 -3.21
N GLU A 3 10.93 17.00 -4.11
CA GLU A 3 11.31 18.36 -3.77
C GLU A 3 10.16 19.15 -3.12
N ASP A 4 8.92 19.01 -3.64
CA ASP A 4 7.77 19.75 -3.13
C ASP A 4 7.39 19.33 -1.69
N ALA A 5 7.41 18.04 -1.38
CA ALA A 5 7.10 17.58 -0.02
C ALA A 5 8.19 17.96 0.99
N ALA A 6 9.43 18.14 0.54
CA ALA A 6 10.55 18.62 1.36
C ALA A 6 10.50 20.14 1.60
N ASP A 7 9.80 20.90 0.74
CA ASP A 7 9.69 22.37 0.88
C ASP A 7 9.13 22.75 2.25
N PRO A 8 9.82 23.64 3.01
CA PRO A 8 9.34 24.07 4.34
C PRO A 8 7.98 24.79 4.32
N SER A 9 7.55 25.34 3.19
CA SER A 9 6.24 25.97 3.04
C SER A 9 5.09 24.95 2.96
N VAL A 10 5.36 23.73 2.51
CA VAL A 10 4.41 22.63 2.51
C VAL A 10 4.32 22.04 3.93
N ARG A 11 3.13 22.00 4.51
CA ARG A 11 2.92 21.60 5.90
C ARG A 11 2.10 20.30 6.06
N ALA A 12 1.41 19.86 5.01
CA ALA A 12 0.71 18.59 4.91
C ALA A 12 0.69 18.14 3.45
N VAL A 13 0.52 16.85 3.20
CA VAL A 13 0.52 16.25 1.86
C VAL A 13 -0.77 15.45 1.67
N LEU A 14 -1.38 15.58 0.49
CA LEU A 14 -2.51 14.77 0.05
C LEU A 14 -2.07 13.88 -1.12
N ILE A 15 -2.34 12.57 -1.00
CA ILE A 15 -2.12 11.59 -2.07
C ILE A 15 -3.47 11.05 -2.52
N THR A 16 -3.74 11.12 -3.83
CA THR A 16 -4.94 10.53 -4.43
C THR A 16 -4.64 9.95 -5.80
N GLY A 17 -5.52 9.11 -6.31
CA GLY A 17 -5.37 8.51 -7.63
C GLY A 17 -5.93 9.39 -8.76
N ALA A 18 -5.28 9.36 -9.91
CA ALA A 18 -5.81 9.98 -11.12
C ALA A 18 -6.96 9.14 -11.72
N GLY A 19 -8.07 9.79 -12.11
CA GLY A 19 -9.21 9.12 -12.74
C GLY A 19 -10.04 8.29 -11.75
N ARG A 20 -10.32 7.02 -12.09
CA ARG A 20 -11.32 6.20 -11.39
C ARG A 20 -10.77 5.33 -10.26
N GLY A 21 -9.51 5.37 -9.96
CA GLY A 21 -8.91 4.50 -8.96
C GLY A 21 -7.73 5.13 -8.26
N PHE A 22 -7.45 4.68 -7.05
CA PHE A 22 -6.28 5.10 -6.31
C PHE A 22 -5.02 4.42 -6.88
N SER A 23 -5.00 3.10 -6.84
CA SER A 23 -3.94 2.29 -7.46
C SER A 23 -4.39 0.82 -7.57
N SER A 24 -4.22 0.22 -8.74
CA SER A 24 -4.51 -1.20 -8.96
C SER A 24 -3.31 -2.12 -8.67
N GLY A 25 -2.23 -1.59 -8.14
CA GLY A 25 -0.99 -2.33 -7.87
C GLY A 25 0.06 -2.20 -8.97
N ALA A 26 1.01 -3.13 -8.99
CA ALA A 26 2.05 -3.18 -10.00
C ALA A 26 1.49 -3.50 -11.40
N ASP A 27 2.10 -2.95 -12.43
CA ASP A 27 1.72 -3.27 -13.82
C ASP A 27 2.28 -4.64 -14.25
N LEU A 28 1.48 -5.67 -14.02
CA LEU A 28 1.85 -7.05 -14.39
C LEU A 28 2.00 -7.27 -15.90
N LYS A 29 1.46 -6.36 -16.74
CA LYS A 29 1.61 -6.46 -18.19
C LYS A 29 2.94 -5.89 -18.68
N ALA A 30 3.43 -4.86 -18.01
CA ALA A 30 4.77 -4.35 -18.25
C ALA A 30 5.84 -5.38 -17.86
N GLY A 31 5.51 -6.28 -16.91
CA GLY A 31 6.43 -7.27 -16.37
C GLY A 31 7.43 -6.67 -15.39
N PHE A 32 8.41 -7.49 -15.00
CA PHE A 32 9.52 -7.09 -14.15
C PHE A 32 10.81 -7.16 -14.95
N GLU A 33 11.77 -6.30 -14.64
CA GLU A 33 13.11 -6.41 -15.19
C GLU A 33 13.70 -7.80 -14.90
N PRO A 34 14.40 -8.43 -15.85
CA PRO A 34 14.97 -9.74 -15.64
C PRO A 34 16.17 -9.66 -14.69
N HIS A 35 16.28 -10.64 -13.79
CA HIS A 35 17.45 -10.76 -12.93
C HIS A 35 18.68 -11.19 -13.76
N PRO A 36 19.85 -10.55 -13.55
CA PRO A 36 21.04 -10.78 -14.40
C PRO A 36 21.56 -12.21 -14.44
N GLU A 37 21.36 -12.98 -13.36
CA GLU A 37 21.92 -14.31 -13.24
C GLU A 37 21.04 -15.42 -13.85
N ASP A 38 19.70 -15.29 -13.74
CA ASP A 38 18.77 -16.36 -14.09
C ASP A 38 17.67 -15.94 -15.07
N ASN A 39 17.66 -14.68 -15.47
CA ASN A 39 16.65 -14.09 -16.37
C ASN A 39 15.20 -14.23 -15.88
N MET A 40 15.01 -14.47 -14.58
CA MET A 40 13.70 -14.54 -13.93
C MET A 40 13.26 -13.14 -13.46
N PRO A 41 11.96 -12.91 -13.15
CA PRO A 41 11.48 -11.61 -12.66
C PRO A 41 12.24 -11.12 -11.43
N ASN A 42 12.79 -9.90 -11.49
CA ASN A 42 13.54 -9.30 -10.39
C ASN A 42 12.63 -8.40 -9.51
N VAL A 43 11.66 -9.03 -8.85
CA VAL A 43 10.70 -8.32 -8.00
C VAL A 43 11.39 -7.64 -6.82
N SER A 44 12.42 -8.28 -6.24
CA SER A 44 13.17 -7.72 -5.11
C SER A 44 13.84 -6.40 -5.46
N GLN A 45 14.46 -6.29 -6.64
CA GLN A 45 15.05 -5.03 -7.08
C GLN A 45 13.99 -3.92 -7.20
N THR A 46 12.84 -4.23 -7.80
CA THR A 46 11.74 -3.27 -7.92
C THR A 46 11.26 -2.80 -6.54
N LEU A 47 11.20 -3.70 -5.56
CA LEU A 47 10.86 -3.33 -4.18
C LEU A 47 11.91 -2.37 -3.59
N HIS A 48 13.18 -2.72 -3.64
CA HIS A 48 14.26 -1.91 -3.04
C HIS A 48 14.46 -0.55 -3.74
N GLU A 49 14.39 -0.51 -5.06
CA GLU A 49 14.73 0.70 -5.82
C GLU A 49 13.54 1.63 -6.04
N VAL A 50 12.31 1.11 -6.03
CA VAL A 50 11.11 1.89 -6.35
C VAL A 50 10.16 2.01 -5.16
N TYR A 51 9.65 0.89 -4.65
CA TYR A 51 8.54 0.94 -3.69
C TYR A 51 9.00 1.24 -2.25
N HIS A 52 10.05 0.61 -1.76
CA HIS A 52 10.54 0.85 -0.40
C HIS A 52 10.94 2.31 -0.17
N PRO A 53 11.66 3.00 -1.08
CA PRO A 53 11.96 4.42 -0.91
C PRO A 53 10.71 5.31 -0.80
N ILE A 54 9.63 4.96 -1.51
CA ILE A 54 8.36 5.69 -1.43
C ILE A 54 7.70 5.46 -0.07
N ILE A 55 7.57 4.19 0.34
CA ILE A 55 6.94 3.79 1.61
C ILE A 55 7.69 4.40 2.80
N VAL A 56 9.01 4.22 2.84
CA VAL A 56 9.87 4.80 3.90
C VAL A 56 9.78 6.32 3.88
N GLY A 57 9.86 6.95 2.71
CA GLY A 57 9.76 8.39 2.57
C GLY A 57 8.44 8.96 3.08
N ILE A 58 7.30 8.27 2.88
CA ILE A 58 6.01 8.66 3.46
C ILE A 58 6.06 8.55 4.98
N ARG A 59 6.59 7.45 5.51
CA ARG A 59 6.64 7.20 6.95
C ARG A 59 7.61 8.14 7.69
N GLU A 60 8.71 8.54 7.06
CA GLU A 60 9.73 9.42 7.65
C GLU A 60 9.46 10.90 7.43
N LEU A 61 8.57 11.27 6.50
CA LEU A 61 8.25 12.67 6.26
C LEU A 61 7.73 13.34 7.53
N GLU A 62 8.40 14.37 7.98
CA GLU A 62 8.06 15.13 9.21
C GLU A 62 6.82 16.04 9.05
N LYS A 63 5.83 15.57 8.30
CA LYS A 63 4.57 16.26 7.99
C LYS A 63 3.45 15.23 7.91
N PRO A 64 2.19 15.62 8.20
CA PRO A 64 1.05 14.75 7.95
C PRO A 64 0.91 14.40 6.47
N VAL A 65 0.61 13.14 6.19
CA VAL A 65 0.30 12.62 4.86
C VAL A 65 -1.09 11.97 4.89
N VAL A 66 -1.99 12.45 4.05
CA VAL A 66 -3.36 11.95 3.93
C VAL A 66 -3.51 11.20 2.61
N ALA A 67 -4.14 10.04 2.64
CA ALA A 67 -4.60 9.35 1.43
C ALA A 67 -6.09 9.61 1.22
N ALA A 68 -6.46 10.09 0.04
CA ALA A 68 -7.85 10.12 -0.44
C ALA A 68 -8.04 8.99 -1.47
N VAL A 69 -8.57 7.87 -1.01
CA VAL A 69 -8.73 6.64 -1.80
C VAL A 69 -10.02 6.73 -2.62
N ASN A 70 -9.88 7.20 -3.86
CA ASN A 70 -10.98 7.50 -4.77
C ASN A 70 -11.51 6.30 -5.59
N GLY A 71 -11.07 5.08 -5.27
CA GLY A 71 -11.47 3.84 -5.94
C GLY A 71 -10.59 2.67 -5.49
N PRO A 72 -10.32 1.68 -6.35
CA PRO A 72 -9.47 0.54 -6.01
C PRO A 72 -8.13 0.93 -5.40
N ALA A 73 -7.78 0.31 -4.26
CA ALA A 73 -6.45 0.32 -3.65
C ALA A 73 -6.00 -1.14 -3.45
N VAL A 74 -5.19 -1.67 -4.37
CA VAL A 74 -4.90 -3.11 -4.46
C VAL A 74 -3.39 -3.37 -4.50
N GLY A 75 -2.96 -4.44 -3.85
CA GLY A 75 -1.56 -4.84 -3.79
C GLY A 75 -0.69 -3.74 -3.21
N ILE A 76 0.40 -3.39 -3.89
CA ILE A 76 1.30 -2.30 -3.48
C ILE A 76 0.56 -0.94 -3.40
N GLY A 77 -0.56 -0.77 -4.12
CA GLY A 77 -1.41 0.41 -3.99
C GLY A 77 -2.10 0.50 -2.62
N LEU A 78 -2.49 -0.62 -2.02
CA LEU A 78 -2.96 -0.65 -0.63
C LEU A 78 -1.82 -0.35 0.34
N SER A 79 -0.63 -0.92 0.13
CA SER A 79 0.55 -0.63 0.95
C SER A 79 0.88 0.87 0.96
N LEU A 80 0.78 1.52 -0.21
CA LEU A 80 0.98 2.97 -0.35
C LEU A 80 -0.07 3.78 0.46
N ALA A 81 -1.35 3.40 0.39
CA ALA A 81 -2.40 4.06 1.17
C ALA A 81 -2.17 3.89 2.68
N LEU A 82 -1.80 2.67 3.12
CA LEU A 82 -1.52 2.35 4.53
C LEU A 82 -0.22 2.99 5.06
N ALA A 83 0.70 3.35 4.19
CA ALA A 83 1.88 4.13 4.56
C ALA A 83 1.53 5.58 4.92
N CYS A 84 0.37 6.11 4.51
CA CYS A 84 -0.11 7.43 4.91
C CYS A 84 -0.54 7.46 6.38
N ASP A 85 -0.67 8.66 6.95
CA ASP A 85 -1.02 8.82 8.36
C ASP A 85 -2.53 8.75 8.60
N LEU A 86 -3.31 9.26 7.64
CA LEU A 86 -4.77 9.22 7.65
C LEU A 86 -5.29 8.81 6.27
N ILE A 87 -6.37 8.03 6.26
CA ILE A 87 -6.94 7.47 5.03
C ILE A 87 -8.44 7.76 5.00
N LEU A 88 -8.87 8.53 4.01
CA LEU A 88 -10.26 8.73 3.67
C LEU A 88 -10.57 7.96 2.39
N ALA A 89 -11.76 7.41 2.27
CA ALA A 89 -12.15 6.64 1.09
C ALA A 89 -13.50 7.09 0.52
N ALA A 90 -13.65 6.95 -0.79
CA ALA A 90 -14.96 7.01 -1.45
C ALA A 90 -15.79 5.78 -1.07
N GLU A 91 -17.13 5.90 -1.06
CA GLU A 91 -18.05 4.76 -0.84
C GLU A 91 -17.83 3.64 -1.86
N SER A 92 -17.50 3.99 -3.11
CA SER A 92 -17.22 3.02 -4.18
C SER A 92 -15.81 2.39 -4.10
N ALA A 93 -14.94 2.84 -3.19
CA ALA A 93 -13.60 2.31 -3.04
C ALA A 93 -13.61 0.89 -2.46
N PHE A 94 -12.59 0.13 -2.81
CA PHE A 94 -12.31 -1.15 -2.16
C PHE A 94 -10.80 -1.37 -1.98
N PHE A 95 -10.47 -2.20 -1.02
CA PHE A 95 -9.12 -2.53 -0.61
C PHE A 95 -8.86 -4.02 -0.79
N GLY A 96 -7.67 -4.40 -1.18
CA GLY A 96 -7.31 -5.81 -1.32
C GLY A 96 -5.82 -6.02 -1.40
N LEU A 97 -5.31 -7.04 -0.72
CA LEU A 97 -3.91 -7.41 -0.86
C LEU A 97 -3.66 -8.09 -2.21
N ALA A 98 -4.52 -9.02 -2.61
CA ALA A 98 -4.57 -9.68 -3.92
C ALA A 98 -3.30 -10.41 -4.40
N PHE A 99 -2.19 -10.33 -3.67
CA PHE A 99 -0.93 -10.97 -4.04
C PHE A 99 -1.05 -12.49 -4.17
N VAL A 100 -1.79 -13.15 -3.26
CA VAL A 100 -2.02 -14.59 -3.29
C VAL A 100 -2.70 -15.04 -4.57
N ASN A 101 -3.50 -14.19 -5.21
CA ASN A 101 -4.21 -14.49 -6.45
C ASN A 101 -3.27 -14.66 -7.66
N ILE A 102 -2.01 -14.26 -7.51
CA ILE A 102 -0.96 -14.43 -8.51
C ILE A 102 0.26 -15.20 -7.96
N GLY A 103 0.09 -15.95 -6.86
CA GLY A 103 1.15 -16.76 -6.28
C GLY A 103 2.24 -15.96 -5.54
N LEU A 104 1.97 -14.71 -5.15
CA LEU A 104 2.86 -13.85 -4.36
C LEU A 104 2.34 -13.65 -2.94
N MET A 105 3.14 -13.03 -2.09
CA MET A 105 2.78 -12.61 -0.74
C MET A 105 2.64 -11.09 -0.64
N PRO A 106 1.96 -10.55 0.39
CA PRO A 106 1.91 -9.11 0.64
C PRO A 106 3.31 -8.49 0.83
N ASP A 107 3.52 -7.29 0.25
CA ASP A 107 4.77 -6.55 0.31
C ASP A 107 4.57 -5.04 0.52
N GLY A 108 5.64 -4.26 0.40
CA GLY A 108 5.61 -2.81 0.56
C GLY A 108 5.17 -2.36 1.96
N GLY A 109 5.51 -3.14 2.97
CA GLY A 109 5.16 -2.87 4.36
C GLY A 109 3.75 -3.32 4.75
N SER A 110 2.96 -3.89 3.85
CA SER A 110 1.62 -4.34 4.18
C SER A 110 1.60 -5.45 5.24
N THR A 111 2.67 -6.24 5.36
CA THR A 111 2.82 -7.21 6.46
C THR A 111 3.01 -6.57 7.84
N LEU A 112 3.36 -5.28 7.89
CA LEU A 112 3.38 -4.46 9.10
C LEU A 112 2.07 -3.70 9.30
N PHE A 113 1.66 -2.95 8.27
CA PHE A 113 0.57 -1.99 8.36
C PHE A 113 -0.79 -2.65 8.57
N VAL A 114 -1.07 -3.72 7.83
CA VAL A 114 -2.37 -4.41 7.92
C VAL A 114 -2.59 -5.01 9.31
N PRO A 115 -1.69 -5.84 9.88
CA PRO A 115 -1.92 -6.40 11.22
C PRO A 115 -1.92 -5.33 12.32
N ALA A 116 -1.21 -4.22 12.15
CA ALA A 116 -1.26 -3.10 13.09
C ALA A 116 -2.63 -2.40 13.07
N ALA A 117 -3.28 -2.30 11.90
CA ALA A 117 -4.58 -1.65 11.75
C ALA A 117 -5.74 -2.57 12.16
N VAL A 118 -5.81 -3.80 11.60
CA VAL A 118 -7.01 -4.65 11.72
C VAL A 118 -6.84 -5.85 12.66
N GLY A 119 -5.64 -6.02 13.23
CA GLY A 119 -5.29 -7.14 14.09
C GLY A 119 -5.03 -8.45 13.33
N LYS A 120 -4.48 -9.46 14.07
CA LYS A 120 -3.96 -10.71 13.50
C LYS A 120 -4.98 -11.47 12.63
N ALA A 121 -6.19 -11.69 13.13
CA ALA A 121 -7.16 -12.55 12.44
C ALA A 121 -7.55 -12.00 11.06
N ARG A 122 -7.87 -10.72 10.99
CA ARG A 122 -8.25 -10.05 9.73
C ARG A 122 -7.06 -9.88 8.79
N ALA A 123 -5.86 -9.66 9.31
CA ALA A 123 -4.65 -9.59 8.51
C ALA A 123 -4.38 -10.91 7.77
N PHE A 124 -4.45 -12.05 8.46
CA PHE A 124 -4.33 -13.37 7.83
C PHE A 124 -5.46 -13.63 6.82
N GLN A 125 -6.70 -13.24 7.16
CA GLN A 125 -7.83 -13.36 6.24
C GLN A 125 -7.58 -12.59 4.94
N MET A 126 -7.21 -11.30 5.03
CA MET A 126 -6.91 -10.47 3.86
C MET A 126 -5.75 -11.02 3.03
N ALA A 127 -4.68 -11.46 3.70
CA ALA A 127 -3.47 -11.93 3.02
C ALA A 127 -3.64 -13.29 2.35
N MET A 128 -4.35 -14.23 2.99
CA MET A 128 -4.45 -15.61 2.50
C MET A 128 -5.64 -15.83 1.56
N LEU A 129 -6.73 -15.06 1.70
CA LEU A 129 -7.91 -15.21 0.85
C LEU A 129 -7.91 -14.26 -0.35
N GLY A 130 -7.12 -13.18 -0.32
CA GLY A 130 -7.01 -12.20 -1.41
C GLY A 130 -8.34 -11.50 -1.74
N GLU A 131 -9.28 -11.48 -0.78
CA GLU A 131 -10.61 -10.92 -0.98
C GLU A 131 -10.61 -9.39 -1.06
N ARG A 132 -11.65 -8.84 -1.68
CA ARG A 132 -11.92 -7.41 -1.69
C ARG A 132 -12.64 -7.01 -0.41
N ILE A 133 -12.17 -5.93 0.21
CA ILE A 133 -12.79 -5.32 1.38
C ILE A 133 -13.39 -3.99 0.92
N ASP A 134 -14.71 -3.83 0.97
CA ASP A 134 -15.37 -2.56 0.65
C ASP A 134 -15.03 -1.46 1.68
N ALA A 135 -15.33 -0.21 1.33
CA ALA A 135 -14.96 0.96 2.13
C ALA A 135 -15.60 0.92 3.53
N GLN A 136 -16.86 0.52 3.65
CA GLN A 136 -17.53 0.47 4.95
C GLN A 136 -16.91 -0.62 5.84
N ARG A 137 -16.66 -1.81 5.31
CA ARG A 137 -15.99 -2.89 6.02
C ARG A 137 -14.56 -2.50 6.45
N ALA A 138 -13.84 -1.76 5.59
CA ALA A 138 -12.53 -1.24 5.92
C ALA A 138 -12.58 -0.25 7.09
N LEU A 139 -13.58 0.63 7.12
CA LEU A 139 -13.84 1.54 8.26
C LEU A 139 -14.16 0.77 9.53
N ASP A 140 -15.10 -0.17 9.48
CA ASP A 140 -15.52 -0.99 10.62
C ASP A 140 -14.38 -1.83 11.20
N TRP A 141 -13.40 -2.17 10.38
CA TRP A 141 -12.22 -2.91 10.80
C TRP A 141 -11.11 -2.03 11.35
N GLY A 142 -11.20 -0.73 11.18
CA GLY A 142 -10.14 0.23 11.55
C GLY A 142 -9.00 0.29 10.56
N LEU A 143 -9.20 -0.19 9.32
CA LEU A 143 -8.20 -0.09 8.26
C LEU A 143 -8.06 1.34 7.73
N ILE A 144 -9.16 2.12 7.76
CA ILE A 144 -9.24 3.51 7.30
C ILE A 144 -9.95 4.39 8.33
N ASN A 145 -9.86 5.72 8.15
CA ASN A 145 -10.37 6.70 9.12
C ASN A 145 -11.79 7.17 8.82
N ALA A 146 -12.18 7.28 7.55
CA ALA A 146 -13.51 7.77 7.17
C ALA A 146 -13.91 7.29 5.78
N VAL A 147 -15.22 7.24 5.53
CA VAL A 147 -15.84 7.01 4.22
C VAL A 147 -16.74 8.19 3.88
N HIS A 148 -16.67 8.65 2.66
CA HIS A 148 -17.46 9.76 2.13
C HIS A 148 -18.10 9.37 0.80
N ALA A 149 -19.23 10.02 0.46
CA ALA A 149 -19.80 9.90 -0.87
C ALA A 149 -18.73 10.25 -1.95
N ASP A 150 -18.77 9.60 -3.09
CA ASP A 150 -17.74 9.69 -4.12
C ASP A 150 -17.47 11.13 -4.56
N ASP A 151 -18.52 11.94 -4.69
CA ASP A 151 -18.45 13.35 -5.08
C ASP A 151 -17.99 14.29 -3.95
N ARG A 152 -17.94 13.78 -2.69
CA ARG A 152 -17.55 14.56 -1.51
C ARG A 152 -16.11 14.27 -1.06
N LEU A 153 -15.56 13.14 -1.47
CA LEU A 153 -14.25 12.68 -0.96
C LEU A 153 -13.17 13.76 -1.06
N MET A 154 -13.05 14.41 -2.20
CA MET A 154 -11.97 15.38 -2.41
C MET A 154 -12.18 16.67 -1.62
N ASP A 155 -13.42 17.13 -1.45
CA ASP A 155 -13.72 18.28 -0.62
C ASP A 155 -13.35 18.01 0.86
N GLU A 156 -13.72 16.84 1.38
CA GLU A 156 -13.43 16.42 2.75
C GLU A 156 -11.91 16.19 2.97
N ALA A 157 -11.24 15.59 1.98
CA ALA A 157 -9.80 15.39 2.06
C ALA A 157 -9.02 16.73 2.04
N ASN A 158 -9.42 17.67 1.19
CA ASN A 158 -8.83 18.98 1.12
C ASN A 158 -9.06 19.75 2.44
N ALA A 159 -10.28 19.74 2.99
CA ALA A 159 -10.58 20.36 4.27
C ALA A 159 -9.70 19.80 5.41
N LEU A 160 -9.52 18.47 5.44
CA LEU A 160 -8.64 17.81 6.43
C LEU A 160 -7.17 18.25 6.26
N VAL A 161 -6.67 18.28 5.04
CA VAL A 161 -5.28 18.67 4.76
C VAL A 161 -5.05 20.15 5.11
N GLU A 162 -6.00 21.03 4.79
CA GLU A 162 -5.93 22.45 5.17
C GLU A 162 -5.92 22.62 6.71
N GLN A 163 -6.77 21.88 7.43
CA GLN A 163 -6.76 21.84 8.88
C GLN A 163 -5.40 21.39 9.44
N LEU A 164 -4.83 20.32 8.89
CA LEU A 164 -3.52 19.81 9.29
C LEU A 164 -2.41 20.82 8.96
N ALA A 165 -2.47 21.45 7.78
CA ALA A 165 -1.49 22.46 7.38
C ALA A 165 -1.53 23.71 8.27
N ALA A 166 -2.69 24.07 8.80
CA ALA A 166 -2.83 25.17 9.76
C ALA A 166 -2.38 24.80 11.20
N GLY A 167 -2.22 23.51 11.49
CA GLY A 167 -1.91 22.98 12.81
C GLY A 167 -0.41 23.00 13.19
N PRO A 168 -0.06 22.42 14.34
CA PRO A 168 1.30 22.41 14.87
C PRO A 168 2.16 21.34 14.20
N THR A 169 2.74 21.58 13.03
CA THR A 169 3.49 20.62 12.22
C THR A 169 4.57 19.87 13.01
N ARG A 170 5.32 20.56 13.88
CA ARG A 170 6.34 19.91 14.71
C ARG A 170 5.78 18.91 15.72
N SER A 171 4.58 19.17 16.23
CA SER A 171 3.86 18.25 17.12
C SER A 171 3.43 17.00 16.33
N TYR A 172 2.91 17.17 15.11
CA TYR A 172 2.55 16.06 14.22
C TYR A 172 3.78 15.20 13.87
N ALA A 173 4.90 15.84 13.52
CA ALA A 173 6.16 15.14 13.25
C ALA A 173 6.62 14.31 14.44
N GLY A 174 6.61 14.88 15.64
CA GLY A 174 6.96 14.16 16.86
C GLY A 174 6.03 12.99 17.17
N THR A 175 4.73 13.18 16.99
CA THR A 175 3.70 12.13 17.16
C THR A 175 3.93 10.99 16.17
N LYS A 176 4.08 11.31 14.89
CA LYS A 176 4.36 10.32 13.82
C LYS A 176 5.62 9.52 14.12
N LYS A 177 6.71 10.17 14.48
CA LYS A 177 7.97 9.51 14.85
C LYS A 177 7.80 8.56 16.04
N ALA A 178 7.07 8.98 17.07
CA ALA A 178 6.82 8.16 18.26
C ALA A 178 5.95 6.94 17.94
N LEU A 179 4.87 7.12 17.15
CA LEU A 179 4.00 6.05 16.73
C LEU A 179 4.71 5.08 15.79
N ASN A 180 5.51 5.57 14.83
CA ASN A 180 6.30 4.71 13.95
C ASN A 180 7.26 3.82 14.75
N LYS A 181 7.95 4.38 15.73
CA LYS A 181 8.86 3.60 16.58
C LYS A 181 8.14 2.52 17.39
N MET A 182 6.92 2.80 17.83
CA MET A 182 6.12 1.86 18.62
C MET A 182 5.49 0.76 17.75
N LEU A 183 4.91 1.16 16.61
CA LEU A 183 4.14 0.25 15.76
C LEU A 183 5.03 -0.55 14.79
N TYR A 184 6.15 0.05 14.35
CA TYR A 184 7.03 -0.50 13.31
C TYR A 184 8.50 -0.43 13.74
N PRO A 185 8.88 -1.10 14.86
CA PRO A 185 10.21 -0.96 15.47
C PRO A 185 11.36 -1.41 14.56
N ASP A 186 11.08 -2.31 13.63
CA ASP A 186 12.02 -2.84 12.63
C ASP A 186 11.42 -2.81 11.22
N MET A 187 10.98 -1.64 10.78
CA MET A 187 10.35 -1.48 9.46
C MET A 187 11.31 -1.88 8.33
N SER A 188 12.59 -1.48 8.41
CA SER A 188 13.56 -1.81 7.38
C SER A 188 13.79 -3.31 7.25
N GLY A 189 14.03 -4.00 8.37
CA GLY A 189 14.24 -5.45 8.36
C GLY A 189 13.02 -6.22 7.84
N GLN A 190 11.81 -5.73 8.13
CA GLN A 190 10.59 -6.37 7.59
C GLN A 190 10.42 -6.13 6.09
N LEU A 191 10.72 -4.93 5.59
CA LEU A 191 10.71 -4.65 4.15
C LEU A 191 11.75 -5.51 3.40
N ASP A 192 12.93 -5.69 3.97
CA ASP A 192 13.98 -6.57 3.41
C ASP A 192 13.52 -8.02 3.37
N LEU A 193 12.87 -8.51 4.45
CA LEU A 193 12.28 -9.86 4.49
C LEU A 193 11.18 -10.04 3.43
N GLU A 194 10.29 -9.04 3.27
CA GLU A 194 9.28 -9.07 2.21
C GLU A 194 9.94 -9.20 0.83
N ALA A 195 10.99 -8.43 0.56
CA ALA A 195 11.70 -8.46 -0.73
C ALA A 195 12.41 -9.80 -0.97
N GLU A 196 13.03 -10.40 0.05
CA GLU A 196 13.66 -11.73 -0.02
C GLU A 196 12.62 -12.82 -0.34
N LEU A 197 11.50 -12.84 0.39
CA LEU A 197 10.45 -13.82 0.17
C LEU A 197 9.76 -13.64 -1.19
N GLN A 198 9.50 -12.40 -1.61
CA GLN A 198 8.98 -12.11 -2.95
C GLN A 198 9.92 -12.56 -4.06
N HIS A 199 11.24 -12.38 -3.87
CA HIS A 199 12.23 -12.86 -4.81
C HIS A 199 12.16 -14.38 -5.02
N ALA A 200 11.98 -15.13 -3.95
CA ALA A 200 11.81 -16.59 -4.00
C ALA A 200 10.49 -16.98 -4.69
N LEU A 201 9.37 -16.33 -4.30
CA LEU A 201 8.04 -16.62 -4.85
C LEU A 201 7.93 -16.28 -6.34
N ALA A 202 8.55 -15.19 -6.79
CA ALA A 202 8.55 -14.79 -8.20
C ALA A 202 9.23 -15.81 -9.14
N ARG A 203 9.96 -16.79 -8.59
CA ARG A 203 10.59 -17.90 -9.32
C ARG A 203 9.74 -19.16 -9.33
N SER A 204 8.63 -19.19 -8.60
CA SER A 204 7.75 -20.35 -8.53
C SER A 204 6.93 -20.53 -9.81
N LYS A 205 6.52 -21.79 -10.05
CA LYS A 205 5.56 -22.09 -11.12
C LYS A 205 4.18 -21.46 -10.82
N ASP A 206 3.83 -21.36 -9.56
CA ASP A 206 2.56 -20.75 -9.16
C ASP A 206 2.51 -19.26 -9.50
N PHE A 207 3.61 -18.52 -9.39
CA PHE A 207 3.67 -17.14 -9.86
C PHE A 207 3.51 -17.04 -11.38
N GLN A 208 4.19 -17.89 -12.14
CA GLN A 208 4.07 -17.92 -13.60
C GLN A 208 2.64 -18.24 -14.04
N GLU A 209 2.02 -19.23 -13.40
CA GLU A 209 0.61 -19.59 -13.62
C GLU A 209 -0.33 -18.43 -13.22
N GLY A 210 -0.13 -17.84 -12.05
CA GLY A 210 -0.98 -16.76 -11.55
C GLY A 210 -0.96 -15.53 -12.44
N VAL A 211 0.21 -15.09 -12.90
CA VAL A 211 0.35 -13.98 -13.87
C VAL A 211 -0.29 -14.36 -15.21
N GLY A 212 -0.04 -15.57 -15.71
CA GLY A 212 -0.62 -16.07 -16.97
C GLY A 212 -2.15 -16.12 -16.90
N ALA A 213 -2.71 -16.62 -15.81
CA ALA A 213 -4.14 -16.68 -15.55
C ALA A 213 -4.76 -15.28 -15.47
N PHE A 214 -4.11 -14.35 -14.76
CA PHE A 214 -4.56 -12.96 -14.67
C PHE A 214 -4.63 -12.27 -16.02
N ILE A 215 -3.59 -12.40 -16.87
CA ILE A 215 -3.55 -11.81 -18.22
C ILE A 215 -4.64 -12.43 -19.11
N GLN A 216 -4.84 -13.74 -19.00
CA GLN A 216 -5.84 -14.50 -19.78
C GLN A 216 -7.27 -14.38 -19.21
N LYS A 217 -7.44 -13.73 -18.06
CA LYS A 217 -8.72 -13.59 -17.34
C LYS A 217 -9.38 -14.94 -17.04
N ARG A 218 -8.62 -15.93 -16.60
CA ARG A 218 -9.08 -17.25 -16.15
C ARG A 218 -8.67 -17.51 -14.71
N GLU A 219 -9.26 -18.51 -14.08
CA GLU A 219 -8.86 -18.97 -12.77
C GLU A 219 -7.46 -19.63 -12.82
N PRO A 220 -6.55 -19.34 -11.86
CA PRO A 220 -5.27 -19.99 -11.79
C PRO A 220 -5.38 -21.43 -11.25
N GLN A 221 -4.44 -22.29 -11.67
CA GLN A 221 -4.32 -23.67 -11.20
C GLN A 221 -3.00 -23.86 -10.47
N PHE A 222 -2.97 -23.45 -9.20
CA PHE A 222 -1.79 -23.55 -8.37
C PHE A 222 -1.44 -24.99 -7.99
N THR A 223 -0.15 -25.29 -7.94
CA THR A 223 0.39 -26.61 -7.63
C THR A 223 1.20 -26.64 -6.33
N GLY A 224 1.50 -25.46 -5.75
CA GLY A 224 2.34 -25.32 -4.57
C GLY A 224 3.83 -25.44 -4.87
N SER A 225 4.28 -25.15 -6.12
CA SER A 225 5.68 -25.36 -6.54
C SER A 225 6.26 -24.20 -7.34
#